data_5823e1116e7206076cfcb40e4984fb09
#
_entry.id   5823e1116e7206076cfcb40e4984fb09
#
_cell.length_a   1.000
_cell.length_b   1.000
_cell.length_c   1.000
_cell.angle_alpha   90.00
_cell.angle_beta   90.00
_cell.angle_gamma   90.00
#
_symmetry.space_group_name_H-M   'P 1'
#
loop_
_entity.id
_entity.type
_entity.pdbx_description
1 polymer ?
#
loop_
_entity_poly.entity_id
_entity_poly.type
_entity_poly.pdbx_seq_one_letter_code
_entity_poly.pdbx_strand_id
1 'polypeptide(L)'
;MIETLEALVIPRVLLFTLLLTSSAQAQNTVHYAATNDNVKYLFATAEPVARLKSGDILDTNTLDCFGNAIKKPGDTLSMVKGDNPLTGPFFVEGAEPGDTLAVKILELDVDGDTGVGAFAPGFGALNETNYTPMLHSALPEKIWFYHIDHATNTGTFKALDSDFSVKIPLHPFFGCIGVAPALGEARSSVVPAEFGGNMDSPEASVGNTVYFPVNVKGALFYIGDGHAAMGDGEIAGTAIEVPLKARVQLSVIKGRTIAWPQFENDHAIMTVGAYRPLDDALRIAFTELVHWIHKDYGLSELDAYELLSQVGKIHLNEMVDPNYVIVASIEKKYLPEKKK
;
A
#
# COMPACT_ATOMS: atom_id res chain seq x y z
N MET A 1 78.36 48.64 -0.66
CA MET A 1 77.25 47.97 -1.35
C MET A 1 76.90 46.74 -0.54
N ILE A 2 75.87 46.86 0.26
CA ILE A 2 75.38 45.76 1.12
C ILE A 2 74.00 45.40 0.54
N GLU A 3 73.85 44.26 -0.10
CA GLU A 3 72.57 43.78 -0.55
C GLU A 3 71.83 43.03 0.58
N THR A 4 70.66 43.54 0.89
CA THR A 4 69.73 42.96 1.88
C THR A 4 68.91 41.86 1.23
N LEU A 5 69.03 40.63 1.70
CA LEU A 5 68.14 39.51 1.35
C LEU A 5 66.83 39.65 2.09
N GLU A 6 65.72 39.88 1.39
CA GLU A 6 64.39 39.78 1.97
C GLU A 6 63.92 38.31 1.99
N ALA A 7 63.58 37.82 3.16
CA ALA A 7 63.06 36.47 3.39
C ALA A 7 61.55 36.42 3.10
N LEU A 8 61.15 35.64 2.10
CA LEU A 8 59.76 35.40 1.74
C LEU A 8 59.08 34.45 2.76
N VAL A 9 58.20 34.98 3.56
CA VAL A 9 57.38 34.20 4.51
C VAL A 9 56.15 33.68 3.81
N ILE A 10 56.08 32.36 3.51
CA ILE A 10 54.91 31.71 2.95
C ILE A 10 53.99 31.31 4.11
N PRO A 11 52.70 31.75 4.17
CA PRO A 11 51.77 31.30 5.20
C PRO A 11 51.34 29.84 4.92
N ARG A 12 51.58 28.96 5.89
CA ARG A 12 51.03 27.62 5.89
C ARG A 12 49.50 27.68 6.13
N VAL A 13 48.72 27.52 5.08
CA VAL A 13 47.28 27.28 5.20
C VAL A 13 47.08 25.86 5.67
N LEU A 14 46.64 25.66 6.91
CA LEU A 14 46.20 24.38 7.42
C LEU A 14 44.80 24.10 6.81
N LEU A 15 44.73 23.17 5.84
CA LEU A 15 43.51 22.67 5.29
C LEU A 15 42.91 21.65 6.30
N PHE A 16 41.91 22.07 7.07
CA PHE A 16 41.13 21.14 7.90
C PHE A 16 40.17 20.40 6.99
N THR A 17 40.50 19.17 6.59
CA THR A 17 39.59 18.25 5.95
C THR A 17 38.62 17.68 6.98
N LEU A 18 37.39 18.21 7.01
CA LEU A 18 36.30 17.64 7.79
C LEU A 18 35.90 16.33 7.13
N LEU A 19 36.35 15.21 7.65
CA LEU A 19 35.85 13.89 7.31
C LEU A 19 34.42 13.75 7.90
N LEU A 20 33.42 14.02 7.08
CA LEU A 20 32.04 13.62 7.36
C LEU A 20 31.97 12.10 7.29
N THR A 21 32.18 11.43 8.42
CA THR A 21 31.83 10.01 8.55
C THR A 21 30.31 9.91 8.58
N SER A 22 29.71 9.60 7.44
CA SER A 22 28.34 9.08 7.43
C SER A 22 28.38 7.73 8.16
N SER A 23 27.96 7.70 9.41
CA SER A 23 27.69 6.45 10.11
C SER A 23 26.53 5.78 9.37
N ALA A 24 26.80 4.75 8.59
CA ALA A 24 25.78 3.84 8.11
C ALA A 24 25.12 3.27 9.37
N GLN A 25 23.93 3.73 9.70
CA GLN A 25 23.17 3.21 10.81
C GLN A 25 22.80 1.77 10.48
N ALA A 26 23.16 0.83 11.33
CA ALA A 26 22.84 -0.58 11.11
C ALA A 26 21.31 -0.70 11.03
N GLN A 27 20.82 -1.29 9.95
CA GLN A 27 19.43 -1.60 9.73
C GLN A 27 18.99 -2.68 10.71
N ASN A 28 17.95 -2.39 11.52
CA ASN A 28 17.37 -3.35 12.45
C ASN A 28 16.13 -4.02 11.85
N THR A 29 15.84 -5.23 12.31
CA THR A 29 14.56 -5.89 12.05
C THR A 29 13.73 -5.88 13.34
N VAL A 30 12.53 -5.33 13.27
CA VAL A 30 11.54 -5.36 14.34
C VAL A 30 10.53 -6.46 14.03
N HIS A 31 10.38 -7.42 14.94
CA HIS A 31 9.43 -8.53 14.80
C HIS A 31 8.15 -8.23 15.57
N TYR A 32 7.00 -8.45 14.94
CA TYR A 32 5.70 -8.33 15.56
C TYR A 32 4.76 -9.43 15.02
N ALA A 33 4.03 -10.09 15.88
CA ALA A 33 3.06 -11.12 15.50
C ALA A 33 1.63 -10.62 15.74
N ALA A 34 0.86 -10.51 14.65
CA ALA A 34 -0.57 -10.22 14.72
C ALA A 34 -1.38 -11.48 15.06
N THR A 35 -2.38 -11.28 15.89
CA THR A 35 -3.35 -12.31 16.31
C THR A 35 -4.73 -11.68 16.41
N ASN A 36 -5.78 -12.48 16.50
CA ASN A 36 -7.16 -11.99 16.69
C ASN A 36 -7.35 -11.13 17.96
N ASP A 37 -6.41 -11.17 18.92
CA ASP A 37 -6.53 -10.43 20.18
C ASP A 37 -5.84 -9.05 20.12
N ASN A 38 -4.98 -8.80 19.13
CA ASN A 38 -4.19 -7.57 19.07
C ASN A 38 -4.35 -6.75 17.77
N VAL A 39 -5.16 -7.22 16.82
CA VAL A 39 -5.50 -6.48 15.59
C VAL A 39 -6.45 -5.30 15.87
N LYS A 40 -6.52 -4.39 14.91
CA LYS A 40 -7.40 -3.22 14.90
C LYS A 40 -8.36 -3.31 13.72
N TYR A 41 -9.43 -2.52 13.75
CA TYR A 41 -10.43 -2.42 12.67
C TYR A 41 -10.63 -0.96 12.22
N LEU A 42 -9.72 -0.09 12.65
CA LEU A 42 -9.74 1.33 12.32
C LEU A 42 -8.32 1.81 12.00
N PHE A 43 -8.16 2.55 10.93
CA PHE A 43 -7.04 3.46 10.76
C PHE A 43 -7.29 4.69 11.64
N ALA A 44 -6.46 4.89 12.64
CA ALA A 44 -6.65 5.96 13.63
C ALA A 44 -5.34 6.29 14.36
N THR A 45 -5.35 7.42 15.07
CA THR A 45 -4.32 7.68 16.08
C THR A 45 -4.58 6.77 17.28
N ALA A 46 -3.66 5.84 17.55
CA ALA A 46 -3.73 4.91 18.66
C ALA A 46 -2.34 4.62 19.22
N GLU A 47 -2.27 4.00 20.42
CA GLU A 47 -0.99 3.57 20.99
C GLU A 47 -0.30 2.57 20.06
N PRO A 48 0.97 2.82 19.70
CA PRO A 48 1.70 1.97 18.77
C PRO A 48 2.06 0.61 19.41
N VAL A 49 1.93 -0.44 18.62
CA VAL A 49 2.31 -1.80 19.03
C VAL A 49 3.83 -2.02 18.99
N ALA A 50 4.54 -1.25 18.17
CA ALA A 50 5.99 -1.23 18.12
C ALA A 50 6.49 0.10 17.54
N ARG A 51 7.80 0.36 17.71
CA ARG A 51 8.50 1.55 17.20
C ARG A 51 9.65 1.14 16.32
N LEU A 52 9.78 1.81 15.16
CA LEU A 52 10.84 1.59 14.19
C LEU A 52 11.57 2.91 13.92
N LYS A 53 12.85 2.83 13.64
CA LYS A 53 13.61 3.95 13.08
C LYS A 53 13.45 3.99 11.56
N SER A 54 13.62 5.16 10.97
CA SER A 54 13.67 5.27 9.52
C SER A 54 14.78 4.38 8.95
N GLY A 55 14.40 3.48 8.03
CA GLY A 55 15.27 2.47 7.42
C GLY A 55 15.17 1.06 8.03
N ASP A 56 14.53 0.91 9.17
CA ASP A 56 14.32 -0.42 9.78
C ASP A 56 13.37 -1.29 8.95
N ILE A 57 13.50 -2.59 9.13
CA ILE A 57 12.59 -3.60 8.55
C ILE A 57 11.58 -4.01 9.61
N LEU A 58 10.31 -4.04 9.22
CA LEU A 58 9.24 -4.70 9.96
C LEU A 58 9.07 -6.10 9.38
N ASP A 59 9.20 -7.11 10.23
CA ASP A 59 8.93 -8.52 9.94
C ASP A 59 7.68 -8.92 10.74
N THR A 60 6.59 -9.19 10.05
CA THR A 60 5.26 -9.37 10.67
C THR A 60 4.36 -10.25 9.82
N ASN A 61 3.11 -10.39 10.24
CA ASN A 61 2.07 -11.09 9.51
C ASN A 61 0.77 -10.28 9.50
N THR A 62 -0.12 -10.62 8.56
CA THR A 62 -1.52 -10.20 8.57
C THR A 62 -2.44 -11.40 8.80
N LEU A 63 -3.68 -11.13 9.18
CA LEU A 63 -4.79 -12.06 9.02
C LEU A 63 -5.45 -11.79 7.67
N ASP A 64 -6.28 -12.72 7.17
CA ASP A 64 -7.18 -12.47 6.04
C ASP A 64 -8.30 -11.49 6.42
N CYS A 65 -9.10 -11.02 5.45
CA CYS A 65 -10.19 -10.07 5.70
C CYS A 65 -11.21 -10.58 6.72
N PHE A 66 -11.35 -11.89 6.87
CA PHE A 66 -12.27 -12.54 7.82
C PHE A 66 -11.65 -12.80 9.21
N GLY A 67 -10.43 -12.32 9.46
CA GLY A 67 -9.70 -12.61 10.70
C GLY A 67 -9.36 -14.10 10.86
N ASN A 68 -9.12 -14.79 9.76
CA ASN A 68 -8.89 -16.24 9.70
C ASN A 68 -10.05 -17.06 10.34
N ALA A 69 -11.29 -16.54 10.34
CA ALA A 69 -12.43 -17.22 10.93
C ALA A 69 -13.00 -18.31 10.03
N ILE A 70 -12.90 -18.16 8.71
CA ILE A 70 -13.41 -19.08 7.70
C ILE A 70 -12.29 -20.03 7.28
N LYS A 71 -12.42 -21.31 7.59
CA LYS A 71 -11.32 -22.29 7.41
C LYS A 71 -11.71 -23.54 6.64
N LYS A 72 -12.98 -23.89 6.60
CA LYS A 72 -13.46 -25.15 6.03
C LYS A 72 -14.92 -25.07 5.57
N PRO A 73 -15.34 -25.94 4.67
CA PRO A 73 -16.74 -26.06 4.29
C PRO A 73 -17.66 -26.18 5.51
N GLY A 74 -18.73 -25.39 5.50
CA GLY A 74 -19.68 -25.29 6.63
C GLY A 74 -19.44 -24.10 7.55
N ASP A 75 -18.30 -23.45 7.48
CA ASP A 75 -18.10 -22.16 8.13
C ASP A 75 -18.93 -21.07 7.39
N THR A 76 -19.35 -20.03 8.11
CA THR A 76 -20.23 -18.98 7.60
C THR A 76 -19.70 -17.58 7.97
N LEU A 77 -20.09 -16.55 7.23
CA LEU A 77 -19.69 -15.17 7.50
C LEU A 77 -20.14 -14.66 8.89
N SER A 78 -21.16 -15.29 9.48
CA SER A 78 -21.57 -14.98 10.88
C SER A 78 -20.50 -15.27 11.93
N MET A 79 -19.45 -16.01 11.59
CA MET A 79 -18.30 -16.28 12.47
C MET A 79 -17.28 -15.15 12.50
N VAL A 80 -17.34 -14.24 11.53
CA VAL A 80 -16.41 -13.10 11.39
C VAL A 80 -16.73 -12.06 12.45
N LYS A 81 -15.73 -11.64 13.22
CA LYS A 81 -15.90 -10.64 14.29
C LYS A 81 -15.88 -9.19 13.78
N GLY A 82 -15.28 -8.95 12.66
CA GLY A 82 -15.15 -7.65 12.01
C GLY A 82 -14.31 -7.79 10.76
N ASP A 83 -14.53 -6.90 9.79
CA ASP A 83 -13.93 -6.98 8.48
C ASP A 83 -12.54 -6.32 8.45
N ASN A 84 -11.63 -6.89 7.71
CA ASN A 84 -10.29 -6.38 7.42
C ASN A 84 -9.49 -6.02 8.69
N PRO A 85 -9.11 -7.01 9.53
CA PRO A 85 -8.30 -6.78 10.70
C PRO A 85 -6.90 -6.24 10.35
N LEU A 86 -6.50 -5.15 10.98
CA LEU A 86 -5.25 -4.44 10.75
C LEU A 86 -4.19 -4.82 11.77
N THR A 87 -2.98 -5.10 11.29
CA THR A 87 -1.75 -5.22 12.07
C THR A 87 -1.14 -3.84 12.26
N GLY A 88 -0.93 -3.41 13.50
CA GLY A 88 -0.41 -2.08 13.83
C GLY A 88 -1.21 -1.38 14.94
N PRO A 89 -1.03 -0.05 15.15
CA PRO A 89 -0.13 0.83 14.40
C PRO A 89 1.34 0.68 14.77
N PHE A 90 2.20 0.91 13.80
CA PHE A 90 3.64 1.00 14.00
C PHE A 90 4.08 2.47 13.97
N PHE A 91 4.79 2.91 15.01
CA PHE A 91 5.32 4.26 15.09
C PHE A 91 6.69 4.34 14.40
N VAL A 92 6.83 5.23 13.42
CA VAL A 92 8.11 5.46 12.74
C VAL A 92 8.78 6.71 13.31
N GLU A 93 9.93 6.52 13.97
CA GLU A 93 10.66 7.61 14.62
C GLU A 93 11.11 8.65 13.60
N GLY A 94 10.91 9.93 13.97
CA GLY A 94 11.26 11.08 13.13
C GLY A 94 10.24 11.41 12.03
N ALA A 95 9.18 10.63 11.85
CA ALA A 95 8.08 11.02 10.96
C ALA A 95 7.23 12.12 11.59
N GLU A 96 7.08 13.24 10.88
CA GLU A 96 6.29 14.40 11.32
C GLU A 96 5.28 14.78 10.21
N PRO A 97 4.15 15.40 10.55
CA PRO A 97 3.21 15.89 9.55
C PRO A 97 3.87 16.71 8.44
N GLY A 98 3.56 16.40 7.18
CA GLY A 98 4.17 17.01 6.00
C GLY A 98 5.38 16.26 5.43
N ASP A 99 5.84 15.21 6.09
CA ASP A 99 6.77 14.25 5.51
C ASP A 99 6.03 13.19 4.64
N THR A 100 6.79 12.33 3.99
CA THR A 100 6.27 11.13 3.32
C THR A 100 6.86 9.88 3.97
N LEU A 101 6.02 8.90 4.29
CA LEU A 101 6.45 7.56 4.66
C LEU A 101 6.61 6.72 3.40
N ALA A 102 7.82 6.20 3.16
CA ALA A 102 8.11 5.23 2.11
C ALA A 102 8.14 3.82 2.70
N VAL A 103 7.31 2.93 2.16
CA VAL A 103 7.19 1.53 2.55
C VAL A 103 7.63 0.66 1.38
N LYS A 104 8.84 0.12 1.44
CA LYS A 104 9.34 -0.82 0.44
C LYS A 104 8.93 -2.23 0.82
N ILE A 105 8.19 -2.90 -0.05
CA ILE A 105 7.72 -4.27 0.16
C ILE A 105 8.83 -5.22 -0.29
N LEU A 106 9.42 -5.95 0.67
CA LEU A 106 10.57 -6.80 0.45
C LEU A 106 10.17 -8.25 0.21
N GLU A 107 9.24 -8.76 1.04
CA GLU A 107 8.76 -10.14 0.97
C GLU A 107 7.28 -10.18 1.35
N LEU A 108 6.51 -10.96 0.61
CA LEU A 108 5.12 -11.32 0.90
C LEU A 108 4.91 -12.78 0.56
N ASP A 109 4.61 -13.59 1.55
CA ASP A 109 4.33 -15.01 1.39
C ASP A 109 2.94 -15.34 1.94
N VAL A 110 2.18 -16.12 1.20
CA VAL A 110 0.90 -16.66 1.68
C VAL A 110 1.17 -17.59 2.86
N ASP A 111 0.50 -17.35 4.01
CA ASP A 111 0.65 -18.15 5.22
C ASP A 111 -0.45 -19.21 5.32
N GLY A 112 -0.20 -20.37 4.76
CA GLY A 112 -1.13 -21.52 4.76
C GLY A 112 -1.47 -22.01 3.36
N ASP A 113 -2.25 -23.10 3.31
CA ASP A 113 -2.57 -23.82 2.09
C ASP A 113 -4.01 -23.57 1.60
N THR A 114 -4.71 -22.61 2.21
CA THR A 114 -6.12 -22.32 1.88
C THR A 114 -6.36 -20.82 1.77
N GLY A 115 -6.92 -20.41 0.64
CA GLY A 115 -7.49 -19.08 0.46
C GLY A 115 -9.03 -19.15 0.45
N VAL A 116 -9.67 -18.03 0.74
CA VAL A 116 -11.13 -17.92 0.85
C VAL A 116 -11.62 -16.79 -0.06
N GLY A 117 -12.72 -17.03 -0.78
CA GLY A 117 -13.50 -16.00 -1.46
C GLY A 117 -14.96 -16.12 -1.06
N ALA A 118 -15.68 -15.02 -0.93
CA ALA A 118 -17.06 -15.04 -0.49
C ALA A 118 -17.95 -14.02 -1.21
N PHE A 119 -19.23 -14.38 -1.39
CA PHE A 119 -20.29 -13.40 -1.60
C PHE A 119 -20.93 -13.08 -0.25
N ALA A 120 -20.84 -11.84 0.17
CA ALA A 120 -21.60 -11.32 1.30
C ALA A 120 -22.92 -10.71 0.78
N PRO A 121 -24.08 -11.05 1.36
CA PRO A 121 -25.35 -10.45 0.96
C PRO A 121 -25.32 -8.93 1.05
N GLY A 122 -25.67 -8.24 -0.05
CA GLY A 122 -25.66 -6.78 -0.12
C GLY A 122 -24.28 -6.14 -0.36
N PHE A 123 -23.23 -6.93 -0.60
CA PHE A 123 -21.90 -6.45 -0.91
C PHE A 123 -21.42 -6.98 -2.28
N GLY A 124 -20.56 -6.22 -2.98
CA GLY A 124 -20.08 -6.56 -4.32
C GLY A 124 -20.69 -5.66 -5.43
N ALA A 125 -19.96 -5.51 -6.53
CA ALA A 125 -20.30 -4.60 -7.63
C ALA A 125 -21.64 -4.92 -8.34
N LEU A 126 -22.05 -6.20 -8.32
CA LEU A 126 -23.30 -6.66 -8.93
C LEU A 126 -24.44 -6.85 -7.91
N ASN A 127 -24.19 -6.48 -6.68
CA ASN A 127 -25.19 -6.44 -5.62
C ASN A 127 -25.70 -5.01 -5.39
N GLU A 128 -26.75 -4.89 -4.55
CA GLU A 128 -27.09 -3.58 -3.99
C GLU A 128 -25.95 -3.08 -3.11
N THR A 129 -25.81 -1.77 -3.02
CA THR A 129 -24.90 -1.15 -2.08
C THR A 129 -25.70 -0.48 -0.95
N ASN A 130 -25.05 -0.16 0.16
CA ASN A 130 -25.65 0.62 1.25
C ASN A 130 -26.19 2.00 0.80
N TYR A 131 -25.75 2.48 -0.36
CA TYR A 131 -26.12 3.79 -0.91
C TYR A 131 -27.12 3.71 -2.05
N THR A 132 -27.24 2.54 -2.68
CA THR A 132 -28.07 2.33 -3.86
C THR A 132 -28.82 1.00 -3.70
N PRO A 133 -29.87 0.94 -2.86
CA PRO A 133 -30.63 -0.28 -2.66
C PRO A 133 -31.29 -0.71 -3.97
N MET A 134 -31.22 -2.01 -4.25
CA MET A 134 -31.88 -2.61 -5.41
C MET A 134 -33.33 -2.98 -5.08
N LEU A 135 -34.13 -3.09 -6.13
CA LEU A 135 -35.53 -3.53 -6.01
C LEU A 135 -35.65 -5.03 -5.66
N HIS A 136 -34.61 -5.80 -5.96
CA HIS A 136 -34.56 -7.27 -5.74
C HIS A 136 -33.72 -7.62 -4.52
N SER A 137 -33.94 -8.81 -4.00
CA SER A 137 -33.13 -9.34 -2.89
C SER A 137 -31.65 -9.43 -3.24
N ALA A 138 -30.79 -9.23 -2.24
CA ALA A 138 -29.37 -9.42 -2.35
C ALA A 138 -29.03 -10.87 -2.79
N LEU A 139 -27.86 -11.05 -3.42
CA LEU A 139 -27.34 -12.37 -3.72
C LEU A 139 -27.12 -13.16 -2.41
N PRO A 140 -27.26 -14.51 -2.45
CA PRO A 140 -27.07 -15.32 -1.26
C PRO A 140 -25.61 -15.37 -0.85
N GLU A 141 -25.37 -15.62 0.46
CA GLU A 141 -24.03 -15.95 0.93
C GLU A 141 -23.51 -17.21 0.21
N LYS A 142 -22.30 -17.14 -0.30
CA LYS A 142 -21.56 -18.25 -0.91
C LYS A 142 -20.09 -18.14 -0.54
N ILE A 143 -19.42 -19.25 -0.25
CA ILE A 143 -18.02 -19.30 0.13
C ILE A 143 -17.29 -20.29 -0.76
N TRP A 144 -16.16 -19.87 -1.33
CA TRP A 144 -15.24 -20.68 -2.09
C TRP A 144 -13.96 -20.88 -1.30
N PHE A 145 -13.42 -22.09 -1.33
CA PHE A 145 -12.12 -22.42 -0.76
C PHE A 145 -11.15 -22.72 -1.89
N TYR A 146 -10.02 -22.03 -1.88
CA TYR A 146 -8.95 -22.17 -2.87
C TYR A 146 -7.82 -22.97 -2.25
N HIS A 147 -7.43 -24.09 -2.86
CA HIS A 147 -6.20 -24.76 -2.47
C HIS A 147 -5.00 -24.01 -3.02
N ILE A 148 -4.11 -23.58 -2.13
CA ILE A 148 -2.86 -22.88 -2.45
C ILE A 148 -1.76 -23.92 -2.67
N ASP A 149 -1.19 -23.91 -3.84
CA ASP A 149 -0.04 -24.75 -4.22
C ASP A 149 1.21 -23.86 -4.28
N HIS A 150 1.99 -23.85 -3.20
CA HIS A 150 3.23 -23.06 -3.09
C HIS A 150 4.29 -23.49 -4.10
N ALA A 151 4.32 -24.77 -4.51
CA ALA A 151 5.33 -25.26 -5.44
C ALA A 151 5.10 -24.74 -6.87
N THR A 152 3.85 -24.52 -7.26
CA THR A 152 3.48 -23.99 -8.58
C THR A 152 3.05 -22.52 -8.53
N ASN A 153 3.00 -21.92 -7.34
CA ASN A 153 2.50 -20.56 -7.09
C ASN A 153 1.10 -20.35 -7.72
N THR A 154 0.16 -21.25 -7.40
CA THR A 154 -1.21 -21.19 -7.93
C THR A 154 -2.25 -21.46 -6.85
N GLY A 155 -3.40 -20.77 -6.95
CA GLY A 155 -4.64 -21.08 -6.24
C GLY A 155 -5.61 -21.85 -7.13
N THR A 156 -6.26 -22.88 -6.61
CA THR A 156 -7.21 -23.68 -7.40
C THR A 156 -8.64 -23.21 -7.12
N PHE A 157 -9.26 -22.55 -8.10
CA PHE A 157 -10.70 -22.32 -8.11
C PHE A 157 -11.44 -23.63 -8.41
N LYS A 158 -12.52 -23.89 -7.69
CA LYS A 158 -13.49 -24.96 -7.97
C LYS A 158 -14.90 -24.39 -7.97
N ALA A 159 -15.65 -24.60 -9.04
CA ALA A 159 -17.05 -24.23 -9.10
C ALA A 159 -17.86 -25.01 -8.04
N LEU A 160 -18.88 -24.35 -7.43
CA LEU A 160 -19.73 -25.01 -6.43
C LEU A 160 -20.78 -25.93 -7.05
N ASP A 161 -21.24 -25.59 -8.25
CA ASP A 161 -22.38 -26.24 -8.88
C ASP A 161 -21.98 -27.02 -10.16
N SER A 162 -20.67 -27.29 -10.37
CA SER A 162 -20.16 -28.12 -11.48
C SER A 162 -18.77 -28.67 -11.16
N ASP A 163 -18.27 -29.58 -12.01
CA ASP A 163 -16.93 -30.16 -11.90
C ASP A 163 -15.82 -29.23 -12.43
N PHE A 164 -16.15 -28.01 -12.85
CA PHE A 164 -15.17 -27.05 -13.38
C PHE A 164 -14.16 -26.64 -12.31
N SER A 165 -12.90 -26.67 -12.70
CA SER A 165 -11.79 -26.25 -11.87
C SER A 165 -10.70 -25.62 -12.73
N VAL A 166 -10.02 -24.58 -12.20
CA VAL A 166 -8.93 -23.90 -12.89
C VAL A 166 -7.88 -23.43 -11.89
N LYS A 167 -6.60 -23.46 -12.30
CA LYS A 167 -5.50 -22.90 -11.53
C LYS A 167 -5.34 -21.42 -11.86
N ILE A 168 -5.25 -20.58 -10.84
CA ILE A 168 -5.06 -19.13 -10.91
C ILE A 168 -3.64 -18.83 -10.42
N PRO A 169 -2.78 -18.18 -11.22
CA PRO A 169 -1.47 -17.71 -10.76
C PRO A 169 -1.61 -16.76 -9.57
N LEU A 170 -0.74 -16.90 -8.57
CA LEU A 170 -0.74 -16.04 -7.40
C LEU A 170 0.20 -14.85 -7.57
N HIS A 171 -0.24 -13.72 -7.08
CA HIS A 171 0.52 -12.47 -6.97
C HIS A 171 0.15 -11.80 -5.64
N PRO A 172 0.78 -12.21 -4.51
CA PRO A 172 0.38 -11.72 -3.20
C PRO A 172 0.57 -10.22 -3.04
N PHE A 173 -0.40 -9.54 -2.40
CA PHE A 173 -0.36 -8.11 -2.12
C PHE A 173 -1.20 -7.77 -0.88
N PHE A 174 -1.04 -6.56 -0.34
CA PHE A 174 -1.88 -6.03 0.73
C PHE A 174 -3.13 -5.36 0.15
N GLY A 175 -4.31 -5.77 0.58
CA GLY A 175 -5.56 -5.02 0.39
C GLY A 175 -5.52 -3.77 1.25
N CYS A 176 -5.35 -3.94 2.55
CA CYS A 176 -5.23 -2.85 3.51
C CYS A 176 -3.76 -2.46 3.75
N ILE A 177 -3.40 -1.22 3.41
CA ILE A 177 -2.10 -0.63 3.74
C ILE A 177 -2.25 0.89 3.85
N GLY A 178 -1.78 1.50 4.95
CA GLY A 178 -1.94 2.92 5.16
C GLY A 178 -1.38 3.44 6.48
N VAL A 179 -1.67 4.71 6.74
CA VAL A 179 -1.25 5.44 7.93
C VAL A 179 -2.46 6.02 8.66
N ALA A 180 -2.26 6.56 9.86
CA ALA A 180 -3.35 7.25 10.56
C ALA A 180 -3.84 8.46 9.75
N PRO A 181 -5.17 8.68 9.64
CA PRO A 181 -5.75 9.86 9.02
C PRO A 181 -5.38 11.15 9.74
N ALA A 182 -5.56 12.28 9.03
CA ALA A 182 -5.39 13.62 9.60
C ALA A 182 -6.48 13.97 10.61
N LEU A 183 -6.31 15.08 11.32
CA LEU A 183 -7.31 15.74 12.18
C LEU A 183 -7.88 14.86 13.31
N GLY A 184 -7.20 13.77 13.68
CA GLY A 184 -7.68 12.84 14.71
C GLY A 184 -8.88 12.01 14.27
N GLU A 185 -9.13 11.89 12.97
CA GLU A 185 -10.16 11.00 12.45
C GLU A 185 -9.83 9.54 12.72
N ALA A 186 -10.90 8.74 12.77
CA ALA A 186 -10.84 7.29 12.74
C ALA A 186 -11.67 6.80 11.56
N ARG A 187 -11.06 6.01 10.69
CA ARG A 187 -11.69 5.44 9.50
C ARG A 187 -11.74 3.92 9.59
N SER A 188 -12.86 3.33 9.21
CA SER A 188 -12.97 1.87 9.15
C SER A 188 -11.89 1.27 8.26
N SER A 189 -11.41 0.08 8.62
CA SER A 189 -10.43 -0.69 7.86
C SER A 189 -10.83 -0.90 6.40
N VAL A 190 -12.11 -0.98 6.09
CA VAL A 190 -12.65 -1.16 4.72
C VAL A 190 -12.76 0.15 3.91
N VAL A 191 -12.23 1.28 4.39
CA VAL A 191 -12.34 2.58 3.69
C VAL A 191 -11.00 2.96 3.07
N PRO A 192 -10.87 2.98 1.73
CA PRO A 192 -9.72 3.59 1.07
C PRO A 192 -9.91 5.11 0.98
N ALA A 193 -8.82 5.87 1.21
CA ALA A 193 -8.81 7.33 1.10
C ALA A 193 -7.37 7.87 0.98
N GLU A 194 -7.19 9.18 1.20
CA GLU A 194 -5.90 9.88 1.12
C GLU A 194 -4.80 9.32 2.04
N PHE A 195 -5.16 8.61 3.09
CA PHE A 195 -4.22 7.96 4.03
C PHE A 195 -3.81 6.53 3.62
N GLY A 196 -4.28 6.03 2.48
CA GLY A 196 -4.23 4.62 2.08
C GLY A 196 -5.54 3.93 2.42
N GLY A 197 -5.51 2.90 3.25
CA GLY A 197 -6.70 2.15 3.66
C GLY A 197 -6.86 0.85 2.87
N ASN A 198 -8.09 0.44 2.63
CA ASN A 198 -8.43 -0.71 1.81
C ASN A 198 -8.38 -0.34 0.33
N MET A 199 -7.16 -0.24 -0.20
CA MET A 199 -6.97 0.18 -1.59
C MET A 199 -7.12 -0.98 -2.57
N ASP A 200 -7.04 -2.21 -2.10
CA ASP A 200 -7.08 -3.45 -2.87
C ASP A 200 -6.23 -3.36 -4.14
N SER A 201 -5.02 -2.83 -3.95
CA SER A 201 -4.13 -2.50 -5.04
C SER A 201 -3.09 -3.59 -5.25
N PRO A 202 -3.12 -4.35 -6.39
CA PRO A 202 -2.07 -5.32 -6.72
C PRO A 202 -0.67 -4.71 -6.78
N GLU A 203 -0.57 -3.39 -6.90
CA GLU A 203 0.67 -2.63 -6.80
C GLU A 203 1.25 -2.62 -5.38
N ALA A 204 0.46 -2.96 -4.34
CA ALA A 204 0.95 -3.12 -2.97
C ALA A 204 1.63 -4.49 -2.77
N SER A 205 2.52 -4.87 -3.69
CA SER A 205 3.21 -6.16 -3.81
C SER A 205 4.72 -6.01 -3.79
N VAL A 206 5.42 -7.16 -3.72
CA VAL A 206 6.89 -7.23 -3.73
C VAL A 206 7.49 -6.49 -4.94
N GLY A 207 8.56 -5.74 -4.70
CA GLY A 207 9.25 -4.95 -5.71
C GLY A 207 8.76 -3.51 -5.84
N ASN A 208 7.62 -3.18 -5.24
CA ASN A 208 7.12 -1.80 -5.19
C ASN A 208 7.48 -1.10 -3.87
N THR A 209 7.58 0.22 -3.96
CA THR A 209 7.58 1.13 -2.81
C THR A 209 6.26 1.88 -2.81
N VAL A 210 5.57 1.87 -1.69
CA VAL A 210 4.35 2.65 -1.46
C VAL A 210 4.72 3.89 -0.65
N TYR A 211 4.23 5.04 -1.08
CA TYR A 211 4.42 6.32 -0.39
C TYR A 211 3.10 6.78 0.22
N PHE A 212 3.13 7.18 1.49
CA PHE A 212 1.96 7.71 2.20
C PHE A 212 2.24 9.12 2.73
N PRO A 213 1.24 10.02 2.75
CA PRO A 213 1.36 11.28 3.47
C PRO A 213 1.48 11.02 4.97
N VAL A 214 2.42 11.68 5.64
CA VAL A 214 2.47 11.64 7.11
C VAL A 214 1.52 12.71 7.66
N ASN A 215 0.42 12.28 8.26
CA ASN A 215 -0.62 13.16 8.79
C ASN A 215 -0.46 13.43 10.29
N VAL A 216 0.13 12.48 11.01
CA VAL A 216 0.34 12.54 12.44
C VAL A 216 1.78 12.16 12.79
N LYS A 217 2.27 12.59 13.95
CA LYS A 217 3.59 12.22 14.44
C LYS A 217 3.76 10.71 14.50
N GLY A 218 4.87 10.23 13.92
CA GLY A 218 5.16 8.80 13.83
C GLY A 218 4.42 8.07 12.72
N ALA A 219 3.69 8.78 11.84
CA ALA A 219 2.86 8.24 10.75
C ALA A 219 1.77 7.27 11.23
N LEU A 220 2.08 6.37 12.15
CA LEU A 220 1.22 5.28 12.65
C LEU A 220 0.77 4.37 11.50
N PHE A 221 1.71 3.54 11.05
CA PHE A 221 1.56 2.66 9.91
C PHE A 221 0.77 1.39 10.25
N TYR A 222 -0.11 0.98 9.34
CA TYR A 222 -0.93 -0.24 9.44
C TYR A 222 -0.86 -1.05 8.15
N ILE A 223 -0.98 -2.38 8.28
CA ILE A 223 -1.19 -3.33 7.17
C ILE A 223 -2.24 -4.36 7.57
N GLY A 224 -2.88 -4.99 6.60
CA GLY A 224 -3.87 -6.04 6.84
C GLY A 224 -4.34 -6.63 5.54
N ASP A 225 -5.35 -7.52 5.61
CA ASP A 225 -6.11 -7.94 4.47
C ASP A 225 -5.22 -8.45 3.34
N GLY A 226 -4.75 -9.67 3.49
CA GLY A 226 -3.83 -10.29 2.53
C GLY A 226 -4.55 -10.94 1.37
N HIS A 227 -4.19 -10.56 0.16
CA HIS A 227 -4.71 -11.14 -1.07
C HIS A 227 -3.67 -12.01 -1.76
N ALA A 228 -4.06 -13.21 -2.20
CA ALA A 228 -3.19 -14.07 -3.00
C ALA A 228 -3.34 -13.80 -4.52
N ALA A 229 -4.53 -13.44 -4.97
CA ALA A 229 -4.84 -13.01 -6.35
C ALA A 229 -6.20 -12.31 -6.38
N MET A 230 -6.34 -11.32 -7.25
CA MET A 230 -7.57 -10.55 -7.44
C MET A 230 -7.69 -10.12 -8.91
N GLY A 231 -8.90 -10.04 -9.42
CA GLY A 231 -9.21 -9.42 -10.70
C GLY A 231 -9.57 -7.94 -10.53
N ASP A 232 -9.51 -7.16 -11.60
CA ASP A 232 -9.81 -5.74 -11.58
C ASP A 232 -11.17 -5.45 -10.95
N GLY A 233 -11.20 -4.46 -10.06
CA GLY A 233 -12.38 -3.96 -9.38
C GLY A 233 -12.89 -4.79 -8.23
N GLU A 234 -12.25 -5.91 -7.91
CA GLU A 234 -12.69 -6.83 -6.83
C GLU A 234 -14.21 -7.10 -6.84
N ILE A 235 -14.75 -7.31 -8.02
CA ILE A 235 -16.19 -7.17 -8.32
C ILE A 235 -17.13 -8.04 -7.48
N ALA A 236 -16.63 -9.10 -6.88
CA ALA A 236 -17.40 -9.97 -5.98
C ALA A 236 -17.38 -9.48 -4.51
N GLY A 237 -16.51 -8.53 -4.18
CA GLY A 237 -16.32 -8.01 -2.84
C GLY A 237 -15.31 -8.78 -2.00
N THR A 238 -14.59 -9.73 -2.62
CA THR A 238 -13.43 -10.42 -2.06
C THR A 238 -12.49 -10.87 -3.17
N ALA A 239 -11.21 -10.92 -2.87
CA ALA A 239 -10.17 -11.57 -3.65
C ALA A 239 -10.06 -13.07 -3.33
N ILE A 240 -8.90 -13.68 -3.54
CA ILE A 240 -8.49 -14.90 -2.84
C ILE A 240 -7.84 -14.43 -1.53
N GLU A 241 -8.63 -14.40 -0.47
CA GLU A 241 -8.27 -13.90 0.85
C GLU A 241 -7.35 -14.89 1.55
N VAL A 242 -6.22 -14.40 2.06
CA VAL A 242 -5.20 -15.21 2.72
C VAL A 242 -4.50 -14.42 3.84
N PRO A 243 -4.06 -15.05 4.92
CA PRO A 243 -3.07 -14.45 5.79
C PRO A 243 -1.72 -14.36 5.07
N LEU A 244 -0.95 -13.31 5.35
CA LEU A 244 0.38 -13.10 4.77
C LEU A 244 1.46 -13.06 5.85
N LYS A 245 2.64 -13.59 5.53
CA LYS A 245 3.92 -13.21 6.14
C LYS A 245 4.52 -12.07 5.34
N ALA A 246 4.99 -11.05 6.01
CA ALA A 246 5.40 -9.82 5.36
C ALA A 246 6.70 -9.27 5.93
N ARG A 247 7.58 -8.81 5.04
CA ARG A 247 8.75 -8.00 5.39
C ARG A 247 8.72 -6.71 4.60
N VAL A 248 8.66 -5.60 5.30
CA VAL A 248 8.61 -4.26 4.70
C VAL A 248 9.65 -3.35 5.34
N GLN A 249 10.30 -2.52 4.54
CA GLN A 249 11.22 -1.50 5.03
C GLN A 249 10.50 -0.16 5.11
N LEU A 250 10.55 0.50 6.28
CA LEU A 250 9.92 1.78 6.53
C LEU A 250 10.97 2.91 6.55
N SER A 251 10.79 3.91 5.70
CA SER A 251 11.71 5.07 5.61
C SER A 251 10.96 6.38 5.57
N VAL A 252 11.49 7.41 6.23
CA VAL A 252 10.90 8.75 6.25
C VAL A 252 11.61 9.64 5.24
N ILE A 253 10.87 10.23 4.31
CA ILE A 253 11.37 11.24 3.38
C ILE A 253 10.96 12.61 3.92
N LYS A 254 11.93 13.32 4.48
CA LYS A 254 11.70 14.61 5.13
C LYS A 254 11.32 15.69 4.12
N GLY A 255 10.27 16.46 4.45
CA GLY A 255 9.84 17.61 3.66
C GLY A 255 9.27 17.28 2.28
N ARG A 256 9.09 16.01 1.94
CA ARG A 256 8.31 15.59 0.76
C ARG A 256 6.85 15.49 1.15
N THR A 257 6.03 16.40 0.67
CA THR A 257 4.59 16.37 0.89
C THR A 257 3.90 15.78 -0.34
N ILE A 258 3.01 14.82 -0.11
CA ILE A 258 2.09 14.24 -1.08
C ILE A 258 0.67 14.27 -0.51
N ALA A 259 -0.35 14.35 -1.36
CA ALA A 259 -1.74 14.39 -0.90
C ALA A 259 -2.40 13.01 -0.90
N TRP A 260 -2.00 12.12 -1.80
CA TRP A 260 -2.55 10.78 -1.98
C TRP A 260 -1.43 9.74 -2.02
N PRO A 261 -1.74 8.46 -1.75
CA PRO A 261 -0.76 7.38 -1.86
C PRO A 261 -0.19 7.27 -3.28
N GLN A 262 1.06 6.86 -3.35
CA GLN A 262 1.79 6.70 -4.60
C GLN A 262 2.52 5.36 -4.58
N PHE A 263 2.71 4.76 -5.76
CA PHE A 263 3.56 3.58 -5.93
C PHE A 263 4.71 3.88 -6.89
N GLU A 264 5.84 3.27 -6.64
CA GLU A 264 7.00 3.34 -7.53
C GLU A 264 7.72 2.00 -7.57
N ASN A 265 8.11 1.59 -8.78
CA ASN A 265 9.04 0.49 -9.00
C ASN A 265 10.09 0.89 -10.03
N ASP A 266 10.92 -0.06 -10.48
CA ASP A 266 11.97 0.21 -11.47
C ASP A 266 11.41 0.67 -12.83
N HIS A 267 10.16 0.35 -13.13
CA HIS A 267 9.56 0.53 -14.45
C HIS A 267 8.56 1.69 -14.54
N ALA A 268 7.86 1.99 -13.46
CA ALA A 268 6.74 2.93 -13.46
C ALA A 268 6.66 3.79 -12.18
N ILE A 269 5.99 4.94 -12.31
CA ILE A 269 5.43 5.71 -11.21
C ILE A 269 3.91 5.67 -11.34
N MET A 270 3.22 5.63 -10.19
CA MET A 270 1.77 5.41 -10.13
C MET A 270 1.18 6.21 -8.96
N THR A 271 -0.06 6.66 -9.13
CA THR A 271 -0.77 7.46 -8.11
C THR A 271 -2.17 6.93 -7.90
N VAL A 272 -2.61 6.99 -6.65
CA VAL A 272 -3.92 6.49 -6.22
C VAL A 272 -4.93 7.62 -6.18
N GLY A 273 -6.15 7.34 -6.64
CA GLY A 273 -7.32 8.12 -6.33
C GLY A 273 -8.40 7.21 -5.75
N ALA A 274 -8.88 7.53 -4.55
CA ALA A 274 -9.90 6.75 -3.85
C ALA A 274 -11.11 7.63 -3.52
N TYR A 275 -12.18 7.53 -4.31
CA TYR A 275 -13.37 8.38 -4.15
C TYR A 275 -14.60 7.80 -4.86
N ARG A 276 -15.78 8.36 -4.57
CA ARG A 276 -17.02 8.17 -5.33
C ARG A 276 -17.53 9.53 -5.82
N PRO A 277 -18.00 9.60 -7.08
CA PRO A 277 -18.08 8.54 -8.08
C PRO A 277 -16.71 8.19 -8.70
N LEU A 278 -16.67 7.13 -9.49
CA LEU A 278 -15.43 6.56 -10.07
C LEU A 278 -14.62 7.56 -10.91
N ASP A 279 -15.31 8.47 -11.64
CA ASP A 279 -14.65 9.50 -12.45
C ASP A 279 -13.94 10.56 -11.59
N ASP A 280 -14.34 10.78 -10.34
CA ASP A 280 -13.59 11.64 -9.42
C ASP A 280 -12.36 10.91 -8.86
N ALA A 281 -12.43 9.61 -8.60
CA ALA A 281 -11.25 8.81 -8.28
C ALA A 281 -10.21 8.89 -9.41
N LEU A 282 -10.66 8.76 -10.67
CA LEU A 282 -9.79 8.91 -11.84
C LEU A 282 -9.14 10.30 -11.91
N ARG A 283 -9.91 11.38 -11.70
CA ARG A 283 -9.40 12.75 -11.70
C ARG A 283 -8.35 12.98 -10.65
N ILE A 284 -8.57 12.47 -9.43
CA ILE A 284 -7.59 12.53 -8.34
C ILE A 284 -6.29 11.84 -8.76
N ALA A 285 -6.37 10.58 -9.22
CA ALA A 285 -5.21 9.80 -9.60
C ALA A 285 -4.37 10.51 -10.67
N PHE A 286 -4.97 10.95 -11.77
CA PHE A 286 -4.22 11.63 -12.83
C PHE A 286 -3.71 13.01 -12.42
N THR A 287 -4.44 13.77 -11.61
CA THR A 287 -3.97 15.06 -11.09
C THR A 287 -2.68 14.89 -10.28
N GLU A 288 -2.66 13.92 -9.38
CA GLU A 288 -1.47 13.60 -8.57
C GLU A 288 -0.31 13.12 -9.44
N LEU A 289 -0.58 12.37 -10.51
CA LEU A 289 0.46 11.91 -11.44
C LEU A 289 1.05 13.05 -12.24
N VAL A 290 0.23 14.01 -12.72
CA VAL A 290 0.69 15.25 -13.37
C VAL A 290 1.59 16.04 -12.42
N HIS A 291 1.17 16.25 -11.17
CA HIS A 291 1.98 16.96 -10.19
C HIS A 291 3.30 16.27 -9.91
N TRP A 292 3.32 14.95 -9.81
CA TRP A 292 4.56 14.18 -9.60
C TRP A 292 5.51 14.32 -10.79
N ILE A 293 5.01 14.16 -12.02
CA ILE A 293 5.82 14.34 -13.24
C ILE A 293 6.38 15.77 -13.32
N HIS A 294 5.53 16.77 -13.06
CA HIS A 294 5.97 18.17 -13.05
C HIS A 294 7.10 18.42 -12.04
N LYS A 295 6.92 17.97 -10.80
CA LYS A 295 7.84 18.20 -9.68
C LYS A 295 9.18 17.50 -9.89
N ASP A 296 9.14 16.18 -10.15
CA ASP A 296 10.31 15.32 -10.11
C ASP A 296 11.00 15.17 -11.48
N TYR A 297 10.26 15.28 -12.57
CA TYR A 297 10.78 15.09 -13.92
C TYR A 297 10.85 16.38 -14.76
N GLY A 298 10.22 17.45 -14.30
CA GLY A 298 10.41 18.80 -14.85
C GLY A 298 9.62 19.15 -16.10
N LEU A 299 8.67 18.32 -16.50
CA LEU A 299 7.69 18.69 -17.52
C LEU A 299 6.75 19.79 -16.98
N SER A 300 6.22 20.64 -17.85
CA SER A 300 5.09 21.49 -17.44
C SER A 300 3.88 20.60 -17.13
N GLU A 301 2.94 21.09 -16.31
CA GLU A 301 1.72 20.33 -16.00
C GLU A 301 0.92 19.99 -17.26
N LEU A 302 0.84 20.93 -18.23
CA LEU A 302 0.14 20.69 -19.48
C LEU A 302 0.85 19.68 -20.39
N ASP A 303 2.20 19.70 -20.45
CA ASP A 303 2.97 18.70 -21.18
C ASP A 303 2.86 17.32 -20.53
N ALA A 304 2.89 17.26 -19.20
CA ALA A 304 2.67 16.02 -18.45
C ALA A 304 1.26 15.46 -18.71
N TYR A 305 0.25 16.32 -18.67
CA TYR A 305 -1.14 15.92 -18.93
C TYR A 305 -1.33 15.41 -20.37
N GLU A 306 -0.77 16.12 -21.39
CA GLU A 306 -0.82 15.65 -22.77
C GLU A 306 -0.08 14.34 -22.97
N LEU A 307 1.11 14.18 -22.37
CA LEU A 307 1.85 12.92 -22.42
C LEU A 307 1.05 11.77 -21.81
N LEU A 308 0.40 11.99 -20.65
CA LEU A 308 -0.45 10.99 -20.01
C LEU A 308 -1.67 10.63 -20.86
N SER A 309 -2.20 11.55 -21.66
CA SER A 309 -3.28 11.25 -22.61
C SER A 309 -2.86 10.23 -23.68
N GLN A 310 -1.57 10.15 -24.01
CA GLN A 310 -1.05 9.26 -25.05
C GLN A 310 -0.56 7.91 -24.52
N VAL A 311 0.08 7.90 -23.33
CA VAL A 311 0.77 6.71 -22.81
C VAL A 311 0.41 6.35 -21.37
N GLY A 312 -0.40 7.17 -20.70
CA GLY A 312 -0.91 6.88 -19.36
C GLY A 312 -1.80 5.63 -19.35
N LYS A 313 -1.79 4.92 -18.24
CA LYS A 313 -2.62 3.74 -18.01
C LYS A 313 -3.42 3.92 -16.74
N ILE A 314 -4.54 3.23 -16.65
CA ILE A 314 -5.33 3.11 -15.43
C ILE A 314 -5.55 1.66 -15.08
N HIS A 315 -5.65 1.40 -13.78
CA HIS A 315 -6.11 0.17 -13.19
C HIS A 315 -7.33 0.50 -12.33
N LEU A 316 -8.42 -0.21 -12.49
CA LEU A 316 -9.55 -0.19 -11.58
C LEU A 316 -9.27 -1.24 -10.50
N ASN A 317 -8.77 -0.82 -9.37
CA ASN A 317 -8.32 -1.75 -8.34
C ASN A 317 -9.49 -2.28 -7.51
N GLU A 318 -10.42 -1.40 -7.15
CA GLU A 318 -11.53 -1.74 -6.29
C GLU A 318 -12.77 -0.89 -6.65
N MET A 319 -13.98 -1.49 -6.67
CA MET A 319 -15.23 -0.77 -6.93
C MET A 319 -16.43 -1.28 -6.09
N VAL A 320 -16.16 -1.84 -4.92
CA VAL A 320 -17.18 -2.39 -4.02
C VAL A 320 -17.22 -1.68 -2.67
N ASP A 321 -16.11 -1.15 -2.22
CA ASP A 321 -15.92 -0.44 -0.97
C ASP A 321 -16.57 0.96 -0.92
N PRO A 322 -16.59 1.64 0.24
CA PRO A 322 -17.16 2.98 0.37
C PRO A 322 -16.62 4.01 -0.61
N ASN A 323 -15.34 3.94 -0.98
CA ASN A 323 -14.74 4.66 -2.10
C ASN A 323 -14.21 3.67 -3.13
N TYR A 324 -14.27 4.03 -4.41
CA TYR A 324 -13.68 3.27 -5.51
C TYR A 324 -12.22 3.65 -5.69
N VAL A 325 -11.37 2.71 -6.05
CA VAL A 325 -9.92 2.94 -6.19
C VAL A 325 -9.49 2.81 -7.63
N ILE A 326 -8.85 3.88 -8.13
CA ILE A 326 -8.14 3.94 -9.40
C ILE A 326 -6.66 4.15 -9.13
N VAL A 327 -5.81 3.41 -9.83
CA VAL A 327 -4.39 3.68 -9.94
C VAL A 327 -4.07 4.17 -11.34
N ALA A 328 -3.60 5.41 -11.46
CA ALA A 328 -3.06 5.96 -12.70
C ALA A 328 -1.55 5.74 -12.76
N SER A 329 -1.00 5.40 -13.91
CA SER A 329 0.42 5.06 -14.06
C SER A 329 1.03 5.56 -15.37
N ILE A 330 2.37 5.73 -15.34
CA ILE A 330 3.20 5.95 -16.51
C ILE A 330 4.51 5.18 -16.40
N GLU A 331 4.94 4.54 -17.49
CA GLU A 331 6.25 3.89 -17.51
C GLU A 331 7.38 4.93 -17.59
N LYS A 332 8.41 4.76 -16.77
CA LYS A 332 9.55 5.69 -16.66
C LYS A 332 10.30 5.91 -17.99
N LYS A 333 10.22 4.94 -18.91
CA LYS A 333 10.82 5.07 -20.26
C LYS A 333 10.27 6.23 -21.09
N TYR A 334 9.08 6.74 -20.74
CA TYR A 334 8.45 7.90 -21.39
C TYR A 334 8.80 9.23 -20.73
N LEU A 335 9.48 9.19 -19.56
CA LEU A 335 9.81 10.37 -18.79
C LEU A 335 11.26 10.81 -19.03
N PRO A 336 11.57 12.11 -18.91
CA PRO A 336 12.96 12.56 -18.86
C PRO A 336 13.67 12.00 -17.60
N GLU A 337 14.98 12.23 -17.52
CA GLU A 337 15.71 11.92 -16.28
C GLU A 337 15.13 12.71 -15.09
N LYS A 338 15.07 12.05 -13.94
CA LYS A 338 14.57 12.66 -12.71
C LYS A 338 15.48 13.83 -12.30
N LYS A 339 14.91 14.96 -11.94
CA LYS A 339 15.67 16.11 -11.42
C LYS A 339 16.47 15.69 -10.19
N LYS A 340 17.72 16.16 -10.11
CA LYS A 340 18.63 15.91 -8.97
C LYS A 340 18.28 16.80 -7.78
#